data_c9283b29847c2046136493813837fdbd
#
_entry.id   c9283b29847c2046136493813837fdbd
#
_cell.length_a   1.000
_cell.length_b   1.000
_cell.length_c   1.000
_cell.angle_alpha   90.00
_cell.angle_beta   90.00
_cell.angle_gamma   90.00
#
_symmetry.space_group_name_H-M   'P 1'
#
loop_
_entity.id
_entity.type
_entity.pdbx_description
1 polymer ?
#
loop_
_entity_poly.entity_id
_entity_poly.type
_entity_poly.pdbx_seq_one_letter_code
_entity_poly.pdbx_strand_id
1 'polypeptide(L)'
;MPITMRDVAARAKVSVATVSKSLRGAASIPLSTRTAIEKVAEEMGYRTHPFVAALMQSRRKRTAPSQPPPLAFITAYATADAWKKMPTPFLPMVFAGAKQRAEERGYPLTHYWLHQDNMSNRRLSEVLHARGVRGMLLPPLPRAEMEINLVWSHFSVVSVGAPLVRPVFHCMANDHYQSMQLAMQTCWESGCRRPGFAVDRWVNQRIDRRWEASFAIAREQHAFERDIPTLLYEQWDPDAVVRWIKREKPDVVFSVFSEAQLGQLKERGLRIPRDVGIVSLSVHATDSPLSGIRQHAKLMGAVAVDQLISLVERNETGIPEHPITLTMKGTWNAGRTLRSATSVEDFGPHAR
;
A
#
# COMPACT_ATOMS: atom_id res chain seq x y z
N MET A 1 37.77 -0.50 18.39
CA MET A 1 37.17 0.85 18.27
C MET A 1 36.71 1.04 16.83
N PRO A 2 35.61 1.72 16.58
CA PRO A 2 35.20 1.98 15.20
C PRO A 2 36.18 2.92 14.52
N ILE A 3 36.58 2.57 13.28
CA ILE A 3 37.50 3.36 12.47
C ILE A 3 36.90 4.71 12.10
N THR A 4 37.58 5.78 12.31
CA THR A 4 37.14 7.16 12.07
C THR A 4 37.70 7.74 10.78
N MET A 5 37.12 8.81 10.29
CA MET A 5 37.64 9.57 9.14
C MET A 5 39.08 10.13 9.42
N ARG A 6 39.43 10.35 10.70
CA ARG A 6 40.78 10.75 11.10
C ARG A 6 41.82 9.64 10.88
N ASP A 7 41.40 8.39 11.17
CA ASP A 7 42.28 7.23 10.98
C ASP A 7 42.57 7.00 9.50
N VAL A 8 41.53 7.14 8.64
CA VAL A 8 41.70 7.10 7.16
C VAL A 8 42.61 8.23 6.69
N ALA A 9 42.43 9.44 7.21
CA ALA A 9 43.28 10.59 6.86
C ALA A 9 44.74 10.38 7.22
N ALA A 10 44.99 9.86 8.43
CA ALA A 10 46.34 9.50 8.90
C ALA A 10 47.00 8.44 8.01
N ARG A 11 46.23 7.36 7.68
CA ARG A 11 46.74 6.26 6.83
C ARG A 11 46.98 6.69 5.39
N ALA A 12 46.11 7.53 4.82
CA ALA A 12 46.23 8.08 3.48
C ALA A 12 47.20 9.29 3.40
N LYS A 13 47.76 9.75 4.52
CA LYS A 13 48.65 10.92 4.62
C LYS A 13 48.06 12.20 4.02
N VAL A 14 46.76 12.41 4.23
CA VAL A 14 46.05 13.61 3.74
C VAL A 14 45.23 14.23 4.86
N SER A 15 44.69 15.44 4.65
CA SER A 15 43.81 16.08 5.62
C SER A 15 42.46 15.37 5.71
N VAL A 16 41.81 15.43 6.87
CA VAL A 16 40.41 14.94 7.07
C VAL A 16 39.46 15.61 6.07
N ALA A 17 39.70 16.88 5.73
CA ALA A 17 38.95 17.60 4.71
C ALA A 17 39.12 17.00 3.30
N THR A 18 40.33 16.53 2.96
CA THR A 18 40.64 15.86 1.70
C THR A 18 39.94 14.50 1.64
N VAL A 19 40.01 13.67 2.70
CA VAL A 19 39.28 12.41 2.78
C VAL A 19 37.78 12.64 2.62
N SER A 20 37.22 13.59 3.36
CA SER A 20 35.83 13.96 3.29
C SER A 20 35.36 14.43 1.91
N LYS A 21 36.22 15.15 1.14
CA LYS A 21 35.94 15.58 -0.24
C LYS A 21 36.05 14.41 -1.22
N SER A 22 37.04 13.53 -1.07
CA SER A 22 37.27 12.35 -1.91
C SER A 22 36.12 11.36 -1.81
N LEU A 23 35.76 10.95 -0.61
CA LEU A 23 34.67 9.99 -0.36
C LEU A 23 33.26 10.50 -0.81
N ARG A 24 33.15 11.76 -1.18
CA ARG A 24 31.95 12.39 -1.74
C ARG A 24 32.05 12.69 -3.23
N GLY A 25 33.10 12.25 -3.89
CA GLY A 25 33.26 12.46 -5.31
C GLY A 25 33.44 13.91 -5.74
N ALA A 26 33.94 14.80 -4.85
CA ALA A 26 34.10 16.22 -5.16
C ALA A 26 35.05 16.44 -6.35
N ALA A 27 34.61 17.16 -7.38
CA ALA A 27 35.39 17.44 -8.58
C ALA A 27 36.68 18.22 -8.31
N SER A 28 36.78 18.88 -7.15
CA SER A 28 38.00 19.60 -6.71
C SER A 28 39.16 18.69 -6.28
N ILE A 29 38.98 17.37 -6.22
CA ILE A 29 40.00 16.38 -5.90
C ILE A 29 40.29 15.56 -7.16
N PRO A 30 41.54 15.43 -7.60
CA PRO A 30 41.90 14.60 -8.74
C PRO A 30 41.42 13.15 -8.61
N LEU A 31 41.04 12.55 -9.72
CA LEU A 31 40.46 11.19 -9.72
C LEU A 31 41.42 10.17 -9.12
N SER A 32 42.73 10.24 -9.43
CA SER A 32 43.79 9.37 -8.88
C SER A 32 43.87 9.44 -7.35
N THR A 33 43.81 10.64 -6.79
CA THR A 33 43.81 10.85 -5.34
C THR A 33 42.55 10.33 -4.70
N ARG A 34 41.38 10.47 -5.38
CA ARG A 34 40.11 10.00 -4.92
C ARG A 34 40.07 8.47 -4.81
N THR A 35 40.48 7.78 -5.89
CA THR A 35 40.57 6.32 -5.94
C THR A 35 41.56 5.77 -4.89
N ALA A 36 42.68 6.42 -4.66
CA ALA A 36 43.64 6.01 -3.63
C ALA A 36 43.03 6.10 -2.22
N ILE A 37 42.30 7.18 -1.91
CA ILE A 37 41.66 7.35 -0.60
C ILE A 37 40.48 6.39 -0.41
N GLU A 38 39.70 6.13 -1.44
CA GLU A 38 38.59 5.14 -1.42
C GLU A 38 39.13 3.74 -1.13
N LYS A 39 40.25 3.34 -1.77
CA LYS A 39 40.90 2.07 -1.51
C LYS A 39 41.39 1.94 -0.07
N VAL A 40 42.04 2.97 0.47
CA VAL A 40 42.48 2.99 1.88
C VAL A 40 41.30 2.89 2.85
N ALA A 41 40.19 3.60 2.57
CA ALA A 41 38.98 3.54 3.39
C ALA A 41 38.36 2.14 3.40
N GLU A 42 38.32 1.48 2.23
CA GLU A 42 37.81 0.13 2.06
C GLU A 42 38.69 -0.91 2.79
N GLU A 43 40.02 -0.84 2.59
CA GLU A 43 40.99 -1.71 3.28
C GLU A 43 40.94 -1.60 4.80
N MET A 44 40.63 -0.41 5.32
CA MET A 44 40.45 -0.16 6.75
C MET A 44 39.04 -0.53 7.24
N GLY A 45 38.10 -0.88 6.38
CA GLY A 45 36.69 -1.13 6.74
C GLY A 45 35.93 0.12 7.18
N TYR A 46 36.41 1.31 6.78
CA TYR A 46 35.71 2.57 7.09
C TYR A 46 34.42 2.68 6.30
N ARG A 47 33.31 2.80 7.00
CA ARG A 47 31.99 3.12 6.40
C ARG A 47 31.50 4.46 6.94
N THR A 48 31.15 5.36 6.03
CA THR A 48 30.56 6.64 6.41
C THR A 48 29.23 6.40 7.12
N HIS A 49 29.12 6.83 8.37
CA HIS A 49 27.86 6.67 9.10
C HIS A 49 26.77 7.52 8.44
N PRO A 50 25.64 6.97 8.01
CA PRO A 50 24.60 7.69 7.26
C PRO A 50 24.15 8.98 7.94
N PHE A 51 23.96 8.96 9.26
CA PHE A 51 23.58 10.16 10.05
C PHE A 51 24.65 11.24 10.05
N VAL A 52 25.94 10.87 10.04
CA VAL A 52 27.05 11.84 9.96
C VAL A 52 27.10 12.46 8.57
N ALA A 53 26.90 11.67 7.51
CA ALA A 53 26.82 12.16 6.15
C ALA A 53 25.66 13.14 5.96
N ALA A 54 24.45 12.81 6.44
CA ALA A 54 23.27 13.66 6.41
C ALA A 54 23.46 14.94 7.22
N LEU A 55 24.00 14.87 8.43
CA LEU A 55 24.29 16.04 9.27
C LEU A 55 25.34 16.98 8.64
N MET A 56 26.39 16.42 8.05
CA MET A 56 27.43 17.21 7.36
C MET A 56 26.90 17.84 6.07
N GLN A 57 25.96 17.19 5.39
CA GLN A 57 25.28 17.74 4.21
C GLN A 57 24.36 18.90 4.58
N SER A 58 23.62 18.79 5.69
CA SER A 58 22.76 19.86 6.21
C SER A 58 23.53 21.09 6.69
N ARG A 59 24.68 20.91 7.36
CA ARG A 59 25.54 22.02 7.82
C ARG A 59 26.23 22.80 6.70
N ARG A 60 26.41 22.20 5.51
CA ARG A 60 27.10 22.87 4.36
C ARG A 60 26.17 23.71 3.51
N LYS A 61 24.89 23.39 3.46
CA LYS A 61 23.92 24.26 2.82
C LYS A 61 23.56 25.37 3.81
N ARG A 62 24.37 26.40 3.90
CA ARG A 62 24.06 27.67 4.57
C ARG A 62 22.81 28.37 3.99
N THR A 63 22.17 27.71 3.02
CA THR A 63 20.89 27.98 2.38
C THR A 63 20.04 26.70 2.32
N ALA A 64 20.19 25.77 3.27
CA ALA A 64 19.20 24.69 3.40
C ALA A 64 17.85 25.36 3.65
N PRO A 65 16.79 25.04 2.88
CA PRO A 65 15.46 25.52 3.21
C PRO A 65 15.22 25.12 4.66
N SER A 66 14.65 26.06 5.44
CA SER A 66 14.36 25.88 6.88
C SER A 66 13.35 24.74 7.12
N GLN A 67 12.82 24.15 6.09
CA GLN A 67 11.84 23.06 6.10
C GLN A 67 12.25 21.95 5.12
N PRO A 68 11.95 20.67 5.46
CA PRO A 68 12.10 19.55 4.55
C PRO A 68 11.29 19.76 3.24
N PRO A 69 11.69 19.11 2.14
CA PRO A 69 10.98 19.26 0.87
C PRO A 69 9.55 18.71 0.99
N PRO A 70 8.56 19.39 0.39
CA PRO A 70 7.19 18.92 0.40
C PRO A 70 7.03 17.59 -0.34
N LEU A 71 6.11 16.77 0.15
CA LEU A 71 5.66 15.53 -0.46
C LEU A 71 4.31 15.73 -1.14
N ALA A 72 4.05 14.99 -2.20
CA ALA A 72 2.79 15.03 -2.94
C ALA A 72 2.02 13.71 -2.82
N PHE A 73 0.71 13.80 -2.61
CA PHE A 73 -0.24 12.70 -2.76
C PHE A 73 -1.01 12.93 -4.06
N ILE A 74 -0.76 12.12 -5.09
CA ILE A 74 -1.28 12.34 -6.45
C ILE A 74 -2.49 11.47 -6.70
N THR A 75 -3.64 12.07 -7.01
CA THR A 75 -4.84 11.33 -7.44
C THR A 75 -5.23 11.64 -8.87
N ALA A 76 -5.90 10.68 -9.53
CA ALA A 76 -6.28 10.78 -10.95
C ALA A 76 -7.78 10.46 -11.18
N TYR A 77 -8.62 10.64 -10.17
CA TYR A 77 -10.06 10.42 -10.27
C TYR A 77 -10.75 11.49 -11.11
N ALA A 78 -12.01 11.28 -11.50
CA ALA A 78 -12.76 12.19 -12.37
C ALA A 78 -12.84 13.63 -11.84
N THR A 79 -12.87 13.81 -10.51
CA THR A 79 -12.79 15.12 -9.85
C THR A 79 -11.76 15.09 -8.73
N ALA A 80 -11.28 16.23 -8.31
CA ALA A 80 -10.24 16.37 -7.29
C ALA A 80 -10.64 15.76 -5.93
N ASP A 81 -11.92 15.65 -5.64
CA ASP A 81 -12.45 15.12 -4.38
C ASP A 81 -13.14 13.75 -4.49
N ALA A 82 -13.27 13.19 -5.71
CA ALA A 82 -13.97 11.91 -5.94
C ALA A 82 -13.39 10.75 -5.11
N TRP A 83 -12.09 10.74 -4.88
CA TRP A 83 -11.42 9.73 -4.05
C TRP A 83 -11.87 9.74 -2.58
N LYS A 84 -12.42 10.87 -2.08
CA LYS A 84 -12.97 11.01 -0.72
C LYS A 84 -14.38 10.44 -0.60
N LYS A 85 -15.08 10.29 -1.72
CA LYS A 85 -16.49 9.88 -1.81
C LYS A 85 -16.66 8.43 -2.25
N MET A 86 -15.58 7.64 -2.24
CA MET A 86 -15.64 6.24 -2.62
C MET A 86 -16.46 5.41 -1.63
N PRO A 87 -17.08 4.29 -2.08
CA PRO A 87 -17.88 3.43 -1.22
C PRO A 87 -17.15 2.89 0.01
N THR A 88 -15.83 2.80 -0.06
CA THR A 88 -14.97 2.41 1.07
C THR A 88 -14.04 3.57 1.46
N PRO A 89 -13.80 3.82 2.75
CA PRO A 89 -12.96 4.92 3.21
C PRO A 89 -11.45 4.61 3.09
N PHE A 90 -11.05 3.62 2.30
CA PHE A 90 -9.67 3.16 2.17
C PHE A 90 -8.70 4.33 1.85
N LEU A 91 -8.96 5.07 0.76
CA LEU A 91 -8.08 6.16 0.34
C LEU A 91 -8.04 7.33 1.32
N PRO A 92 -9.17 7.84 1.85
CA PRO A 92 -9.17 8.82 2.92
C PRO A 92 -8.35 8.39 4.14
N MET A 93 -8.42 7.12 4.54
CA MET A 93 -7.66 6.60 5.68
C MET A 93 -6.15 6.49 5.36
N VAL A 94 -5.79 6.04 4.17
CA VAL A 94 -4.39 6.04 3.69
C VAL A 94 -3.83 7.46 3.72
N PHE A 95 -4.56 8.43 3.15
CA PHE A 95 -4.13 9.83 3.14
C PHE A 95 -3.99 10.40 4.55
N ALA A 96 -4.93 10.12 5.45
CA ALA A 96 -4.87 10.58 6.84
C ALA A 96 -3.65 10.03 7.58
N GLY A 97 -3.35 8.74 7.42
CA GLY A 97 -2.16 8.12 8.00
C GLY A 97 -0.86 8.64 7.40
N ALA A 98 -0.83 8.83 6.08
CA ALA A 98 0.30 9.40 5.37
C ALA A 98 0.56 10.85 5.83
N LYS A 99 -0.49 11.67 5.92
CA LYS A 99 -0.39 13.07 6.34
C LYS A 99 0.11 13.18 7.78
N GLN A 100 -0.48 12.42 8.71
CA GLN A 100 -0.05 12.41 10.10
C GLN A 100 1.43 12.02 10.21
N ARG A 101 1.87 10.95 9.55
CA ARG A 101 3.26 10.49 9.60
C ARG A 101 4.23 11.49 8.96
N ALA A 102 3.85 12.13 7.85
CA ALA A 102 4.66 13.16 7.22
C ALA A 102 4.87 14.35 8.19
N GLU A 103 3.80 14.81 8.84
CA GLU A 103 3.85 15.88 9.86
C GLU A 103 4.74 15.51 11.05
N GLU A 104 4.62 14.28 11.59
CA GLU A 104 5.49 13.76 12.67
C GLU A 104 6.98 13.75 12.27
N ARG A 105 7.27 13.55 10.98
CA ARG A 105 8.62 13.57 10.41
C ARG A 105 9.07 14.98 9.96
N GLY A 106 8.19 15.99 10.08
CA GLY A 106 8.45 17.37 9.66
C GLY A 106 8.29 17.63 8.16
N TYR A 107 7.77 16.69 7.38
CA TYR A 107 7.55 16.84 5.94
C TYR A 107 6.12 17.31 5.65
N PRO A 108 5.91 18.42 4.94
CA PRO A 108 4.57 18.79 4.46
C PRO A 108 4.11 17.82 3.38
N LEU A 109 2.90 17.26 3.54
CA LEU A 109 2.24 16.41 2.52
C LEU A 109 1.00 17.13 1.99
N THR A 110 0.97 17.37 0.66
CA THR A 110 -0.12 18.07 -0.02
C THR A 110 -0.75 17.15 -1.08
N HIS A 111 -2.08 17.20 -1.17
CA HIS A 111 -2.81 16.51 -2.24
C HIS A 111 -2.73 17.32 -3.53
N TYR A 112 -2.47 16.63 -4.65
CA TYR A 112 -2.53 17.15 -6.00
C TYR A 112 -3.41 16.26 -6.87
N TRP A 113 -4.20 16.90 -7.72
CA TRP A 113 -5.03 16.21 -8.67
C TRP A 113 -4.38 16.24 -10.06
N LEU A 114 -4.23 15.04 -10.70
CA LEU A 114 -3.50 14.91 -11.96
C LEU A 114 -4.09 15.76 -13.10
N HIS A 115 -5.40 15.97 -13.09
CA HIS A 115 -6.13 16.72 -14.14
C HIS A 115 -6.34 18.20 -13.77
N GLN A 116 -5.60 18.74 -12.79
CA GLN A 116 -5.73 20.11 -12.34
C GLN A 116 -5.44 21.08 -13.50
N ASP A 117 -6.33 22.07 -13.68
CA ASP A 117 -6.19 23.16 -14.65
C ASP A 117 -5.95 22.70 -16.10
N ASN A 118 -6.40 21.49 -16.47
CA ASN A 118 -6.15 20.85 -17.76
C ASN A 118 -4.66 20.84 -18.18
N MET A 119 -3.75 20.88 -17.21
CA MET A 119 -2.33 20.81 -17.49
C MET A 119 -1.93 19.44 -18.03
N SER A 120 -0.95 19.43 -18.96
CA SER A 120 -0.30 18.18 -19.35
C SER A 120 0.49 17.60 -18.17
N ASN A 121 0.66 16.28 -18.15
CA ASN A 121 1.46 15.58 -17.10
C ASN A 121 2.90 16.15 -17.00
N ARG A 122 3.49 16.50 -18.14
CA ARG A 122 4.81 17.15 -18.18
C ARG A 122 4.79 18.50 -17.46
N ARG A 123 3.80 19.33 -17.77
CA ARG A 123 3.66 20.65 -17.13
C ARG A 123 3.41 20.53 -15.64
N LEU A 124 2.58 19.58 -15.22
CA LEU A 124 2.38 19.30 -13.80
C LEU A 124 3.71 18.90 -13.12
N SER A 125 4.53 18.05 -13.76
CA SER A 125 5.85 17.67 -13.23
C SER A 125 6.75 18.88 -13.02
N GLU A 126 6.82 19.80 -13.99
CA GLU A 126 7.61 21.03 -13.89
C GLU A 126 7.12 21.91 -12.73
N VAL A 127 5.81 22.08 -12.59
CA VAL A 127 5.21 22.86 -11.49
C VAL A 127 5.53 22.22 -10.12
N LEU A 128 5.36 20.92 -9.97
CA LEU A 128 5.66 20.20 -8.73
C LEU A 128 7.16 20.32 -8.38
N HIS A 129 8.03 20.10 -9.37
CA HIS A 129 9.46 20.23 -9.19
C HIS A 129 9.89 21.65 -8.80
N ALA A 130 9.33 22.67 -9.46
CA ALA A 130 9.58 24.09 -9.14
C ALA A 130 9.08 24.47 -7.73
N ARG A 131 7.99 23.85 -7.24
CA ARG A 131 7.51 24.00 -5.86
C ARG A 131 8.33 23.22 -4.83
N GLY A 132 9.42 22.58 -5.25
CA GLY A 132 10.32 21.86 -4.37
C GLY A 132 9.87 20.45 -3.99
N VAL A 133 8.76 19.95 -4.56
CA VAL A 133 8.32 18.56 -4.32
C VAL A 133 9.45 17.60 -4.70
N ARG A 134 9.77 16.64 -3.82
CA ARG A 134 10.81 15.62 -4.06
C ARG A 134 10.26 14.20 -3.94
N GLY A 135 9.17 14.00 -3.24
CA GLY A 135 8.57 12.69 -3.05
C GLY A 135 7.09 12.66 -3.42
N MET A 136 6.64 11.54 -3.99
CA MET A 136 5.25 11.32 -4.40
C MET A 136 4.70 10.01 -3.85
N LEU A 137 3.51 10.05 -3.27
CA LEU A 137 2.68 8.89 -3.00
C LEU A 137 1.63 8.76 -4.11
N LEU A 138 1.56 7.56 -4.71
CA LEU A 138 0.60 7.22 -5.75
C LEU A 138 -0.40 6.18 -5.21
N PRO A 139 -1.60 6.59 -4.80
CA PRO A 139 -2.67 5.65 -4.46
C PRO A 139 -3.17 4.91 -5.71
N PRO A 140 -4.03 3.88 -5.55
CA PRO A 140 -4.64 3.19 -6.66
C PRO A 140 -5.31 4.14 -7.64
N LEU A 141 -5.04 3.94 -8.93
CA LEU A 141 -5.70 4.69 -9.99
C LEU A 141 -7.15 4.19 -10.20
N PRO A 142 -8.05 5.03 -10.73
CA PRO A 142 -9.43 4.65 -10.98
C PRO A 142 -9.58 3.56 -12.05
N ARG A 143 -8.61 3.41 -12.95
CA ARG A 143 -8.57 2.37 -13.99
C ARG A 143 -7.17 1.77 -14.11
N ALA A 144 -7.07 0.46 -14.44
CA ALA A 144 -5.80 -0.26 -14.61
C ALA A 144 -4.97 0.28 -15.76
N GLU A 145 -5.63 0.62 -16.86
CA GLU A 145 -4.99 1.06 -18.09
C GLU A 145 -4.53 2.52 -18.03
N MET A 146 -4.79 3.21 -16.92
CA MET A 146 -4.39 4.61 -16.78
C MET A 146 -2.87 4.72 -16.67
N GLU A 147 -2.27 5.39 -17.63
CA GLU A 147 -0.86 5.75 -17.60
C GLU A 147 -0.69 7.15 -17.02
N ILE A 148 0.27 7.29 -16.13
CA ILE A 148 0.71 8.59 -15.63
C ILE A 148 2.10 8.86 -16.20
N ASN A 149 2.21 9.84 -17.08
CA ASN A 149 3.45 10.19 -17.76
C ASN A 149 4.09 11.45 -17.16
N LEU A 150 4.44 11.40 -15.87
CA LEU A 150 5.22 12.45 -15.21
C LEU A 150 6.71 12.32 -15.53
N VAL A 151 7.49 13.38 -15.31
CA VAL A 151 8.97 13.33 -15.42
C VAL A 151 9.53 12.71 -14.14
N TRP A 152 9.50 11.37 -14.10
CA TRP A 152 9.80 10.58 -12.90
C TRP A 152 11.18 10.82 -12.31
N SER A 153 12.18 11.13 -13.15
CA SER A 153 13.57 11.42 -12.71
C SER A 153 13.68 12.56 -11.69
N HIS A 154 12.64 13.39 -11.55
CA HIS A 154 12.62 14.48 -10.58
C HIS A 154 12.16 14.06 -9.18
N PHE A 155 11.60 12.86 -9.02
CA PHE A 155 10.85 12.49 -7.83
C PHE A 155 11.23 11.09 -7.32
N SER A 156 11.28 10.94 -6.00
CA SER A 156 11.16 9.65 -5.34
C SER A 156 9.68 9.25 -5.32
N VAL A 157 9.37 7.98 -5.60
CA VAL A 157 7.97 7.55 -5.77
C VAL A 157 7.70 6.26 -5.01
N VAL A 158 6.59 6.24 -4.27
CA VAL A 158 6.04 5.03 -3.64
C VAL A 158 4.55 4.92 -4.00
N SER A 159 4.12 3.77 -4.49
CA SER A 159 2.70 3.46 -4.69
C SER A 159 2.10 2.83 -3.43
N VAL A 160 0.78 2.97 -3.24
CA VAL A 160 0.07 2.45 -2.06
C VAL A 160 -1.16 1.66 -2.49
N GLY A 161 -1.36 0.50 -1.87
CA GLY A 161 -2.54 -0.35 -2.03
C GLY A 161 -2.43 -1.34 -3.18
N ALA A 162 -2.28 -0.89 -4.40
CA ALA A 162 -1.99 -1.75 -5.55
C ALA A 162 -0.92 -1.07 -6.40
N PRO A 163 0.04 -1.82 -6.94
CA PRO A 163 1.05 -1.25 -7.82
C PRO A 163 0.38 -0.70 -9.09
N LEU A 164 1.00 0.33 -9.66
CA LEU A 164 0.72 0.72 -11.03
C LEU A 164 1.15 -0.41 -11.98
N VAL A 165 0.44 -0.57 -13.07
CA VAL A 165 0.83 -1.55 -14.10
C VAL A 165 2.12 -1.08 -14.80
N ARG A 166 2.21 0.22 -15.10
CA ARG A 166 3.40 0.87 -15.68
C ARG A 166 3.41 2.36 -15.38
N PRO A 167 4.57 2.93 -15.01
CA PRO A 167 5.79 2.23 -14.55
C PRO A 167 5.60 1.61 -13.17
N VAL A 168 6.41 0.60 -12.84
CA VAL A 168 6.38 -0.06 -11.53
C VAL A 168 7.29 0.68 -10.56
N PHE A 169 6.73 1.06 -9.40
CA PHE A 169 7.46 1.71 -8.31
C PHE A 169 7.54 0.81 -7.08
N HIS A 170 8.33 1.19 -6.10
CA HIS A 170 8.22 0.61 -4.77
C HIS A 170 6.77 0.76 -4.28
N CYS A 171 6.25 -0.27 -3.63
CA CYS A 171 4.83 -0.33 -3.26
C CYS A 171 4.66 -0.72 -1.80
N MET A 172 3.73 -0.05 -1.11
CA MET A 172 3.16 -0.51 0.16
C MET A 172 1.77 -1.10 -0.11
N ALA A 173 1.60 -2.41 0.03
CA ALA A 173 0.37 -3.13 -0.31
C ALA A 173 -0.17 -3.94 0.88
N ASN A 174 -1.44 -4.37 0.79
CA ASN A 174 -1.95 -5.41 1.67
C ASN A 174 -1.43 -6.79 1.24
N ASP A 175 -1.21 -7.68 2.21
CA ASP A 175 -1.02 -9.09 1.94
C ASP A 175 -2.39 -9.73 1.64
N HIS A 176 -2.81 -9.61 0.38
CA HIS A 176 -4.10 -10.11 -0.08
C HIS A 176 -4.20 -11.63 -0.01
N TYR A 177 -3.06 -12.32 -0.20
CA TYR A 177 -3.00 -13.77 -0.10
C TYR A 177 -3.27 -14.22 1.33
N GLN A 178 -2.48 -13.72 2.28
CA GLN A 178 -2.65 -14.05 3.70
C GLN A 178 -4.04 -13.62 4.24
N SER A 179 -4.56 -12.47 3.76
CA SER A 179 -5.89 -11.99 4.16
C SER A 179 -6.99 -12.99 3.79
N MET A 180 -6.96 -13.56 2.59
CA MET A 180 -7.92 -14.59 2.16
C MET A 180 -7.72 -15.90 2.92
N GLN A 181 -6.44 -16.33 3.13
CA GLN A 181 -6.15 -17.54 3.91
C GLN A 181 -6.72 -17.43 5.34
N LEU A 182 -6.46 -16.31 6.01
CA LEU A 182 -7.00 -16.04 7.35
C LEU A 182 -8.54 -16.06 7.36
N ALA A 183 -9.18 -15.43 6.39
CA ALA A 183 -10.63 -15.38 6.29
C ALA A 183 -11.24 -16.76 6.05
N MET A 184 -10.65 -17.55 5.15
CA MET A 184 -11.10 -18.92 4.83
C MET A 184 -10.92 -19.86 6.02
N GLN A 185 -9.76 -19.80 6.68
CA GLN A 185 -9.49 -20.59 7.91
C GLN A 185 -10.51 -20.27 8.99
N THR A 186 -10.76 -18.98 9.26
CA THR A 186 -11.73 -18.57 10.28
C THR A 186 -13.15 -19.04 9.95
N CYS A 187 -13.55 -19.00 8.69
CA CYS A 187 -14.86 -19.51 8.26
C CYS A 187 -14.95 -21.03 8.38
N TRP A 188 -13.90 -21.75 8.02
CA TRP A 188 -13.83 -23.20 8.20
C TRP A 188 -13.98 -23.59 9.67
N GLU A 189 -13.26 -22.94 10.57
CA GLU A 189 -13.34 -23.12 12.02
C GLU A 189 -14.73 -22.76 12.59
N SER A 190 -15.42 -21.81 11.95
CA SER A 190 -16.80 -21.43 12.28
C SER A 190 -17.86 -22.39 11.72
N GLY A 191 -17.46 -23.48 11.05
CA GLY A 191 -18.36 -24.50 10.50
C GLY A 191 -18.86 -24.21 9.08
N CYS A 192 -18.35 -23.20 8.37
CA CYS A 192 -18.69 -22.98 6.97
C CYS A 192 -18.10 -24.08 6.09
N ARG A 193 -18.87 -24.58 5.12
CA ARG A 193 -18.47 -25.68 4.23
C ARG A 193 -18.67 -25.38 2.76
N ARG A 194 -19.36 -24.29 2.43
CA ARG A 194 -19.74 -23.90 1.05
C ARG A 194 -19.39 -22.44 0.79
N PRO A 195 -18.09 -22.11 0.74
CA PRO A 195 -17.63 -20.75 0.51
C PRO A 195 -17.91 -20.31 -0.93
N GLY A 196 -18.47 -19.13 -1.10
CA GLY A 196 -18.62 -18.44 -2.36
C GLY A 196 -17.73 -17.21 -2.42
N PHE A 197 -17.21 -16.87 -3.59
CA PHE A 197 -16.42 -15.66 -3.81
C PHE A 197 -17.10 -14.77 -4.86
N ALA A 198 -17.37 -13.51 -4.50
CA ALA A 198 -18.00 -12.53 -5.37
C ALA A 198 -17.16 -11.25 -5.35
N VAL A 199 -16.67 -10.80 -6.50
CA VAL A 199 -15.76 -9.66 -6.54
C VAL A 199 -15.92 -8.82 -7.80
N ASP A 200 -15.77 -7.52 -7.65
CA ASP A 200 -15.64 -6.59 -8.77
C ASP A 200 -14.43 -6.97 -9.63
N ARG A 201 -14.65 -7.11 -10.95
CA ARG A 201 -13.62 -7.55 -11.91
C ARG A 201 -12.42 -6.63 -11.88
N TRP A 202 -12.65 -5.32 -11.83
CA TRP A 202 -11.60 -4.32 -11.79
C TRP A 202 -10.77 -4.40 -10.49
N VAL A 203 -11.43 -4.55 -9.35
CA VAL A 203 -10.75 -4.74 -8.06
C VAL A 203 -9.89 -6.00 -8.10
N ASN A 204 -10.42 -7.11 -8.62
CA ASN A 204 -9.70 -8.37 -8.73
C ASN A 204 -8.46 -8.27 -9.64
N GLN A 205 -8.61 -7.67 -10.82
CA GLN A 205 -7.49 -7.45 -11.76
C GLN A 205 -6.42 -6.54 -11.16
N ARG A 206 -6.82 -5.42 -10.52
CA ARG A 206 -5.90 -4.46 -9.91
C ARG A 206 -4.98 -5.05 -8.86
N ILE A 207 -5.45 -6.05 -8.10
CA ILE A 207 -4.64 -6.77 -7.11
C ILE A 207 -4.00 -8.05 -7.68
N ASP A 208 -3.94 -8.17 -9.01
CA ASP A 208 -3.34 -9.32 -9.69
C ASP A 208 -4.00 -10.64 -9.32
N ARG A 209 -5.33 -10.64 -9.17
CA ARG A 209 -6.18 -11.79 -8.80
C ARG A 209 -5.72 -12.54 -7.53
N ARG A 210 -4.97 -11.88 -6.64
CA ARG A 210 -4.37 -12.53 -5.46
C ARG A 210 -5.40 -13.10 -4.50
N TRP A 211 -6.57 -12.45 -4.34
CA TRP A 211 -7.67 -13.03 -3.54
C TRP A 211 -8.23 -14.28 -4.19
N GLU A 212 -8.47 -14.24 -5.50
CA GLU A 212 -9.02 -15.37 -6.24
C GLU A 212 -8.06 -16.57 -6.20
N ALA A 213 -6.77 -16.35 -6.44
CA ALA A 213 -5.75 -17.40 -6.36
C ALA A 213 -5.66 -17.99 -4.93
N SER A 214 -5.66 -17.14 -3.91
CA SER A 214 -5.63 -17.58 -2.52
C SER A 214 -6.91 -18.32 -2.11
N PHE A 215 -8.07 -17.89 -2.60
CA PHE A 215 -9.36 -18.57 -2.39
C PHE A 215 -9.34 -19.99 -2.99
N ALA A 216 -8.85 -20.16 -4.21
CA ALA A 216 -8.70 -21.45 -4.86
C ALA A 216 -7.81 -22.40 -4.04
N ILE A 217 -6.63 -21.94 -3.62
CA ILE A 217 -5.69 -22.73 -2.80
C ILE A 217 -6.30 -23.09 -1.45
N ALA A 218 -6.96 -22.16 -0.77
CA ALA A 218 -7.61 -22.42 0.51
C ALA A 218 -8.73 -23.46 0.39
N ARG A 219 -9.42 -23.50 -0.74
CA ARG A 219 -10.43 -24.54 -1.03
C ARG A 219 -9.84 -25.93 -1.19
N GLU A 220 -8.67 -26.04 -1.77
CA GLU A 220 -7.95 -27.33 -1.87
C GLU A 220 -7.44 -27.81 -0.50
N GLN A 221 -7.02 -26.89 0.36
CA GLN A 221 -6.50 -27.23 1.69
C GLN A 221 -7.58 -27.68 2.67
N HIS A 222 -8.82 -27.23 2.49
CA HIS A 222 -9.95 -27.56 3.34
C HIS A 222 -10.96 -28.42 2.54
N ALA A 223 -11.52 -29.46 3.14
CA ALA A 223 -12.50 -30.32 2.49
C ALA A 223 -13.88 -29.63 2.37
N PHE A 224 -13.96 -28.59 1.52
CA PHE A 224 -15.23 -27.93 1.22
C PHE A 224 -16.15 -28.81 0.34
N GLU A 225 -17.45 -28.77 0.59
CA GLU A 225 -18.42 -29.70 0.02
C GLU A 225 -18.68 -29.49 -1.47
N ARG A 226 -18.52 -28.26 -1.98
CA ARG A 226 -18.89 -27.91 -3.35
C ARG A 226 -18.01 -26.83 -3.97
N ASP A 227 -17.74 -26.99 -5.26
CA ASP A 227 -17.17 -25.93 -6.08
C ASP A 227 -18.26 -24.92 -6.48
N ILE A 228 -18.22 -23.71 -5.94
CA ILE A 228 -19.12 -22.62 -6.28
C ILE A 228 -18.39 -21.68 -7.25
N PRO A 229 -18.94 -21.47 -8.48
CA PRO A 229 -18.34 -20.55 -9.45
C PRO A 229 -18.21 -19.15 -8.89
N THR A 230 -17.04 -18.53 -9.03
CA THR A 230 -16.82 -17.13 -8.64
C THR A 230 -17.75 -16.20 -9.41
N LEU A 231 -18.42 -15.29 -8.69
CA LEU A 231 -19.19 -14.22 -9.29
C LEU A 231 -18.28 -13.01 -9.57
N LEU A 232 -17.94 -12.79 -10.84
CA LEU A 232 -17.25 -11.57 -11.29
C LEU A 232 -18.27 -10.58 -11.84
N TYR A 233 -18.33 -9.37 -11.28
CA TYR A 233 -19.21 -8.30 -11.76
C TYR A 233 -18.41 -7.06 -12.15
N GLU A 234 -18.92 -6.29 -13.14
CA GLU A 234 -18.30 -5.02 -13.57
C GLU A 234 -18.78 -3.83 -12.73
N GLN A 235 -20.02 -3.89 -12.28
CA GLN A 235 -20.62 -2.90 -11.40
C GLN A 235 -21.44 -3.62 -10.32
N TRP A 236 -21.50 -3.02 -9.15
CA TRP A 236 -22.29 -3.55 -8.07
C TRP A 236 -23.77 -3.65 -8.47
N ASP A 237 -24.28 -4.85 -8.53
CA ASP A 237 -25.71 -5.19 -8.72
C ASP A 237 -26.15 -6.12 -7.59
N PRO A 238 -26.84 -5.60 -6.56
CA PRO A 238 -27.31 -6.42 -5.44
C PRO A 238 -28.32 -7.50 -5.87
N ASP A 239 -29.10 -7.28 -6.93
CA ASP A 239 -30.03 -8.28 -7.44
C ASP A 239 -29.30 -9.45 -8.10
N ALA A 240 -28.24 -9.18 -8.85
CA ALA A 240 -27.38 -10.23 -9.43
C ALA A 240 -26.69 -11.05 -8.33
N VAL A 241 -26.18 -10.40 -7.29
CA VAL A 241 -25.57 -11.09 -6.13
C VAL A 241 -26.58 -11.97 -5.42
N VAL A 242 -27.79 -11.47 -5.16
CA VAL A 242 -28.86 -12.24 -4.50
C VAL A 242 -29.30 -13.44 -5.35
N ARG A 243 -29.47 -13.24 -6.69
CA ARG A 243 -29.78 -14.36 -7.61
C ARG A 243 -28.69 -15.44 -7.58
N TRP A 244 -27.43 -15.03 -7.60
CA TRP A 244 -26.30 -15.95 -7.52
C TRP A 244 -26.27 -16.70 -6.17
N ILE A 245 -26.47 -16.01 -5.03
CA ILE A 245 -26.55 -16.65 -3.70
C ILE A 245 -27.69 -17.68 -3.65
N LYS A 246 -28.88 -17.34 -4.17
CA LYS A 246 -30.03 -18.25 -4.18
C LYS A 246 -29.83 -19.48 -5.09
N ARG A 247 -29.12 -19.33 -6.22
CA ARG A 247 -28.80 -20.40 -7.15
C ARG A 247 -27.71 -21.32 -6.61
N GLU A 248 -26.59 -20.75 -6.19
CA GLU A 248 -25.41 -21.52 -5.76
C GLU A 248 -25.47 -21.95 -4.31
N LYS A 249 -26.26 -21.28 -3.49
CA LYS A 249 -26.49 -21.55 -2.07
C LYS A 249 -25.16 -21.64 -1.26
N PRO A 250 -24.24 -20.66 -1.33
CA PRO A 250 -23.12 -20.60 -0.43
C PRO A 250 -23.60 -20.45 1.02
N ASP A 251 -22.87 -20.96 2.00
CA ASP A 251 -23.10 -20.68 3.41
C ASP A 251 -22.35 -19.43 3.88
N VAL A 252 -21.28 -19.04 3.17
CA VAL A 252 -20.55 -17.81 3.38
C VAL A 252 -20.10 -17.20 2.04
N VAL A 253 -20.14 -15.87 1.92
CA VAL A 253 -19.67 -15.13 0.73
C VAL A 253 -18.58 -14.16 1.10
N PHE A 254 -17.44 -14.28 0.41
CA PHE A 254 -16.29 -13.37 0.48
C PHE A 254 -16.38 -12.30 -0.62
N SER A 255 -16.17 -11.04 -0.27
CA SER A 255 -16.11 -9.91 -1.20
C SER A 255 -15.48 -8.70 -0.52
N VAL A 256 -15.43 -7.56 -1.23
CA VAL A 256 -15.21 -6.24 -0.63
C VAL A 256 -16.58 -5.62 -0.36
N PHE A 257 -17.18 -5.95 0.77
CA PHE A 257 -18.48 -5.40 1.15
C PHE A 257 -18.33 -4.12 1.98
N SER A 258 -19.18 -3.12 1.66
CA SER A 258 -19.45 -1.98 2.52
C SER A 258 -20.73 -2.23 3.34
N GLU A 259 -20.96 -1.45 4.40
CA GLU A 259 -22.18 -1.52 5.20
C GLU A 259 -23.43 -1.15 4.39
N ALA A 260 -23.30 -0.20 3.44
CA ALA A 260 -24.40 0.16 2.53
C ALA A 260 -24.79 -1.03 1.63
N GLN A 261 -23.79 -1.73 1.07
CA GLN A 261 -24.06 -2.94 0.27
C GLN A 261 -24.68 -4.06 1.11
N LEU A 262 -24.25 -4.23 2.36
CA LEU A 262 -24.91 -5.15 3.30
C LEU A 262 -26.38 -4.80 3.51
N GLY A 263 -26.71 -3.50 3.65
CA GLY A 263 -28.10 -3.01 3.75
C GLY A 263 -28.91 -3.40 2.52
N GLN A 264 -28.40 -3.15 1.32
CA GLN A 264 -29.06 -3.49 0.06
C GLN A 264 -29.35 -4.99 -0.11
N LEU A 265 -28.45 -5.87 0.38
CA LEU A 265 -28.73 -7.32 0.38
C LEU A 265 -29.85 -7.70 1.34
N LYS A 266 -29.90 -7.09 2.53
CA LYS A 266 -30.98 -7.30 3.52
C LYS A 266 -32.34 -6.81 3.01
N GLU A 267 -32.39 -5.65 2.36
CA GLU A 267 -33.60 -5.11 1.73
C GLU A 267 -34.18 -6.06 0.67
N ARG A 268 -33.35 -6.92 0.05
CA ARG A 268 -33.75 -7.95 -0.91
C ARG A 268 -34.08 -9.30 -0.27
N GLY A 269 -34.26 -9.28 1.05
CA GLY A 269 -34.75 -10.41 1.83
C GLY A 269 -33.72 -11.42 2.27
N LEU A 270 -32.40 -11.13 2.13
CA LEU A 270 -31.36 -12.00 2.69
C LEU A 270 -31.24 -11.75 4.21
N ARG A 271 -31.42 -12.80 4.98
CA ARG A 271 -31.20 -12.78 6.44
C ARG A 271 -29.75 -13.13 6.73
N ILE A 272 -28.94 -12.11 7.00
CA ILE A 272 -27.49 -12.24 7.29
C ILE A 272 -27.29 -12.15 8.80
N PRO A 273 -26.64 -13.13 9.44
CA PRO A 273 -25.95 -14.31 8.89
C PRO A 273 -26.82 -15.59 8.76
N ARG A 274 -28.15 -15.53 8.94
CA ARG A 274 -29.01 -16.72 9.03
C ARG A 274 -29.06 -17.53 7.72
N ASP A 275 -29.24 -16.87 6.58
CA ASP A 275 -29.34 -17.56 5.28
C ASP A 275 -27.93 -17.73 4.66
N VAL A 276 -27.07 -16.75 4.84
CA VAL A 276 -25.70 -16.72 4.32
C VAL A 276 -24.83 -15.82 5.19
N GLY A 277 -23.61 -16.26 5.50
CA GLY A 277 -22.58 -15.44 6.12
C GLY A 277 -21.99 -14.47 5.10
N ILE A 278 -21.63 -13.27 5.54
CA ILE A 278 -20.92 -12.27 4.72
C ILE A 278 -19.58 -11.95 5.38
N VAL A 279 -18.50 -12.06 4.61
CA VAL A 279 -17.14 -11.75 5.02
C VAL A 279 -16.55 -10.68 4.10
N SER A 280 -16.22 -9.52 4.65
CA SER A 280 -15.58 -8.46 3.89
C SER A 280 -14.06 -8.58 3.95
N LEU A 281 -13.39 -8.57 2.79
CA LEU A 281 -11.93 -8.58 2.68
C LEU A 281 -11.30 -7.19 2.91
N SER A 282 -12.12 -6.18 3.23
CA SER A 282 -11.68 -4.80 3.44
C SER A 282 -12.57 -4.09 4.48
N VAL A 283 -12.38 -4.41 5.76
CA VAL A 283 -13.05 -3.76 6.89
C VAL A 283 -12.22 -2.57 7.35
N HIS A 284 -12.86 -1.41 7.55
CA HIS A 284 -12.18 -0.16 7.89
C HIS A 284 -12.51 0.40 9.26
N ALA A 285 -13.79 0.39 9.66
CA ALA A 285 -14.20 0.87 10.96
C ALA A 285 -13.82 -0.11 12.08
N THR A 286 -13.52 0.42 13.27
CA THR A 286 -13.12 -0.40 14.43
C THR A 286 -14.31 -1.19 14.99
N ASP A 287 -15.49 -0.62 14.89
CA ASP A 287 -16.78 -1.13 15.38
C ASP A 287 -17.69 -1.61 14.23
N SER A 288 -17.12 -1.90 13.07
CA SER A 288 -17.89 -2.37 11.91
C SER A 288 -18.67 -3.64 12.23
N PRO A 289 -19.93 -3.72 11.83
CA PRO A 289 -20.74 -4.93 11.95
C PRO A 289 -20.27 -6.04 11.00
N LEU A 290 -19.44 -5.73 10.00
CA LEU A 290 -18.93 -6.69 9.04
C LEU A 290 -17.88 -7.61 9.67
N SER A 291 -18.10 -8.91 9.62
CA SER A 291 -17.04 -9.90 9.83
C SER A 291 -16.06 -9.85 8.65
N GLY A 292 -14.77 -9.98 8.89
CA GLY A 292 -13.81 -9.95 7.80
C GLY A 292 -12.42 -9.45 8.14
N ILE A 293 -11.71 -8.97 7.14
CA ILE A 293 -10.31 -8.59 7.25
C ILE A 293 -10.14 -7.07 7.37
N ARG A 294 -9.52 -6.67 8.44
CA ARG A 294 -9.09 -5.28 8.67
C ARG A 294 -7.74 -5.05 8.01
N GLN A 295 -7.69 -4.16 7.02
CA GLN A 295 -6.50 -3.92 6.19
C GLN A 295 -5.55 -2.85 6.74
N HIS A 296 -5.88 -2.19 7.85
CA HIS A 296 -5.04 -1.17 8.49
C HIS A 296 -4.62 0.01 7.58
N ALA A 297 -5.55 0.52 6.74
CA ALA A 297 -5.29 1.52 5.71
C ALA A 297 -4.54 2.77 6.24
N LYS A 298 -4.87 3.25 7.44
CA LYS A 298 -4.17 4.39 8.07
C LYS A 298 -2.69 4.07 8.33
N LEU A 299 -2.39 2.89 8.84
CA LEU A 299 -1.01 2.45 9.09
C LEU A 299 -0.25 2.24 7.76
N MET A 300 -0.92 1.72 6.72
CA MET A 300 -0.31 1.62 5.39
C MET A 300 0.17 2.96 4.86
N GLY A 301 -0.65 4.01 4.99
CA GLY A 301 -0.27 5.37 4.61
C GLY A 301 0.95 5.86 5.37
N ALA A 302 1.01 5.60 6.68
CA ALA A 302 2.16 5.97 7.51
C ALA A 302 3.45 5.26 7.08
N VAL A 303 3.41 3.93 6.87
CA VAL A 303 4.57 3.14 6.44
C VAL A 303 5.03 3.54 5.03
N ALA A 304 4.09 3.84 4.13
CA ALA A 304 4.42 4.33 2.79
C ALA A 304 5.18 5.66 2.81
N VAL A 305 4.82 6.56 3.74
CA VAL A 305 5.56 7.82 3.96
C VAL A 305 6.96 7.55 4.51
N ASP A 306 7.11 6.65 5.48
CA ASP A 306 8.45 6.30 6.01
C ASP A 306 9.37 5.79 4.89
N GLN A 307 8.85 4.93 4.01
CA GLN A 307 9.58 4.45 2.83
C GLN A 307 9.90 5.60 1.86
N LEU A 308 8.92 6.46 1.57
CA LEU A 308 9.10 7.60 0.66
C LEU A 308 10.17 8.58 1.19
N ILE A 309 10.11 8.93 2.47
CA ILE A 309 11.11 9.80 3.11
C ILE A 309 12.50 9.18 3.01
N SER A 310 12.61 7.88 3.24
CA SER A 310 13.89 7.16 3.08
C SER A 310 14.47 7.27 1.66
N LEU A 311 13.64 7.17 0.62
CA LEU A 311 14.06 7.37 -0.78
C LEU A 311 14.50 8.83 -1.02
N VAL A 312 13.71 9.80 -0.53
CA VAL A 312 14.03 11.24 -0.66
C VAL A 312 15.37 11.57 0.01
N GLU A 313 15.62 11.06 1.22
CA GLU A 313 16.84 11.29 1.97
C GLU A 313 18.08 10.67 1.30
N ARG A 314 17.92 9.53 0.62
CA ARG A 314 18.95 8.88 -0.18
C ARG A 314 19.09 9.48 -1.59
N ASN A 315 18.19 10.41 -1.97
CA ASN A 315 18.10 10.98 -3.33
C ASN A 315 17.89 9.90 -4.41
N GLU A 316 17.14 8.87 -4.10
CA GLU A 316 16.73 7.83 -5.04
C GLU A 316 15.49 8.30 -5.79
N THR A 317 15.67 8.69 -7.07
CA THR A 317 14.62 9.26 -7.92
C THR A 317 14.40 8.42 -9.17
N GLY A 318 13.25 8.60 -9.80
CA GLY A 318 12.95 7.92 -11.06
C GLY A 318 12.27 6.57 -10.86
N ILE A 319 12.27 5.78 -11.92
CA ILE A 319 11.74 4.43 -11.94
C ILE A 319 12.83 3.49 -11.38
N PRO A 320 12.55 2.74 -10.31
CA PRO A 320 13.56 1.83 -9.74
C PRO A 320 13.83 0.67 -10.69
N GLU A 321 15.08 0.26 -10.80
CA GLU A 321 15.48 -0.94 -11.54
C GLU A 321 14.89 -2.21 -10.91
N HIS A 322 14.87 -2.26 -9.57
CA HIS A 322 14.34 -3.38 -8.78
C HIS A 322 13.26 -2.87 -7.81
N PRO A 323 11.99 -2.77 -8.24
CA PRO A 323 10.91 -2.34 -7.37
C PRO A 323 10.66 -3.33 -6.23
N ILE A 324 10.48 -2.82 -5.01
CA ILE A 324 10.22 -3.60 -3.80
C ILE A 324 8.76 -3.41 -3.39
N THR A 325 8.08 -4.50 -3.03
CA THR A 325 6.75 -4.44 -2.42
C THR A 325 6.84 -4.81 -0.95
N LEU A 326 6.47 -3.88 -0.07
CA LEU A 326 6.21 -4.15 1.33
C LEU A 326 4.75 -4.57 1.48
N THR A 327 4.50 -5.67 2.18
CA THR A 327 3.14 -6.15 2.42
C THR A 327 2.75 -6.06 3.89
N MET A 328 1.51 -5.66 4.16
CA MET A 328 0.93 -5.58 5.49
C MET A 328 -0.11 -6.68 5.67
N LYS A 329 0.05 -7.51 6.68
CA LYS A 329 -0.93 -8.54 7.05
C LYS A 329 -2.20 -7.90 7.57
N GLY A 330 -3.33 -8.44 7.12
CA GLY A 330 -4.63 -8.11 7.69
C GLY A 330 -4.86 -8.80 9.04
N THR A 331 -5.82 -8.30 9.81
CA THR A 331 -6.29 -8.93 11.04
C THR A 331 -7.78 -9.21 10.95
N TRP A 332 -8.24 -10.26 11.65
CA TRP A 332 -9.65 -10.58 11.68
C TRP A 332 -10.47 -9.57 12.48
N ASN A 333 -11.60 -9.15 11.92
CA ASN A 333 -12.64 -8.40 12.60
C ASN A 333 -13.83 -9.30 12.87
N ALA A 334 -14.08 -9.60 14.14
CA ALA A 334 -15.24 -10.37 14.58
C ALA A 334 -16.48 -9.47 14.57
N GLY A 335 -17.17 -9.42 13.42
CA GLY A 335 -18.43 -8.70 13.26
C GLY A 335 -19.65 -9.59 13.55
N ARG A 336 -20.81 -9.15 13.04
CA ARG A 336 -22.10 -9.84 13.23
C ARG A 336 -22.64 -10.46 11.94
N THR A 337 -21.82 -10.53 10.88
CA THR A 337 -22.24 -11.02 9.57
C THR A 337 -21.79 -12.46 9.27
N LEU A 338 -21.08 -13.09 10.21
CA LEU A 338 -20.74 -14.51 10.20
C LEU A 338 -21.34 -15.17 11.45
N ARG A 339 -21.80 -16.42 11.35
CA ARG A 339 -22.25 -17.19 12.51
C ARG A 339 -21.06 -17.53 13.40
N SER A 340 -21.25 -17.47 14.72
CA SER A 340 -20.27 -18.00 15.67
C SER A 340 -20.40 -19.52 15.78
N ALA A 341 -19.30 -20.24 15.94
CA ALA A 341 -19.29 -21.68 16.15
C ALA A 341 -20.13 -22.13 17.36
N THR A 342 -20.35 -21.25 18.33
CA THR A 342 -21.16 -21.50 19.53
C THR A 342 -22.68 -21.55 19.27
N SER A 343 -23.17 -21.22 18.08
CA SER A 343 -24.61 -21.23 17.75
C SER A 343 -25.09 -22.50 17.03
N VAL A 344 -24.30 -23.58 17.00
CA VAL A 344 -24.61 -24.82 16.27
C VAL A 344 -25.53 -25.75 17.08
N GLU A 345 -25.86 -25.46 18.34
CA GLU A 345 -26.66 -26.33 19.18
C GLU A 345 -28.19 -26.27 18.95
N ASP A 346 -28.70 -25.52 17.98
CA ASP A 346 -30.16 -25.34 17.78
C ASP A 346 -30.70 -25.93 16.45
N PHE A 347 -30.15 -27.03 16.00
CA PHE A 347 -30.85 -27.87 15.02
C PHE A 347 -31.45 -29.09 15.73
N GLY A 348 -32.61 -28.88 16.33
CA GLY A 348 -33.48 -29.97 16.73
C GLY A 348 -33.79 -30.89 15.55
N PRO A 349 -33.95 -32.21 15.77
CA PRO A 349 -34.14 -33.16 14.70
C PRO A 349 -35.52 -32.94 14.06
N HIS A 350 -35.53 -32.52 12.80
CA HIS A 350 -36.78 -32.68 12.02
C HIS A 350 -37.01 -34.17 11.80
N ALA A 351 -37.94 -34.68 12.59
CA ALA A 351 -38.57 -35.98 12.43
C ALA A 351 -39.18 -36.12 11.03
N ARG A 352 -38.85 -37.27 10.41
CA ARG A 352 -39.59 -38.09 9.44
C ARG A 352 -40.28 -37.41 8.27
#